data_2cc2677cd4b55398dc07fbd128bc8bf3
#
_entry.id   2cc2677cd4b55398dc07fbd128bc8bf3
#
_cell.length_a   1.000
_cell.length_b   1.000
_cell.length_c   1.000
_cell.angle_alpha   90.00
_cell.angle_beta   90.00
_cell.angle_gamma   90.00
#
_symmetry.space_group_name_H-M   'P 1'
#
loop_
_entity.id
_entity.type
_entity.pdbx_description
1 polymer ?
#
loop_
_entity_poly.entity_id
_entity_poly.type
_entity_poly.pdbx_seq_one_letter_code
_entity_poly.pdbx_strand_id
1 'polypeptide(L)'
;LELVAERIKQMKDAGIITSASVTPQRTSWMAKTIIDSGLDILVIQGTVVSAEHVSKTAEPLNLKKFIREFEVPVIVGGCASYQAALHLMRTGAAGVLVGVGPGNACTSRGVLGIGVPQATAIADVAGARMRHLDETGVYVHVIADGGMSKGGDIAKAITCGADAVMVGSPLTSAIEAPAHGFHWGMATFHPTLPRGTRVRTQVRGTLKEILLGPAHENDGRLNLMGALRTSMATCGYETLKEFQKAEIMLAPSLQTEGKAMQRSQGVGMGH
;
A
#
# COMPACT_ATOMS: atom_id res chain seq x y z
N LEU A 1 -17.77 18.04 1.69
CA LEU A 1 -17.23 17.53 2.97
C LEU A 1 -18.27 16.77 3.78
N GLU A 2 -19.53 17.19 3.80
CA GLU A 2 -20.62 16.56 4.57
C GLU A 2 -20.73 15.05 4.31
N LEU A 3 -20.75 14.61 3.03
CA LEU A 3 -20.77 13.19 2.68
C LEU A 3 -19.54 12.43 3.20
N VAL A 4 -18.37 13.05 3.26
CA VAL A 4 -17.16 12.41 3.81
C VAL A 4 -17.33 12.21 5.30
N ALA A 5 -17.79 13.24 6.02
CA ALA A 5 -18.07 13.17 7.45
C ALA A 5 -19.12 12.09 7.77
N GLU A 6 -20.21 12.05 6.98
CA GLU A 6 -21.25 11.02 7.11
C GLU A 6 -20.69 9.60 6.95
N ARG A 7 -19.84 9.37 5.94
CA ARG A 7 -19.23 8.04 5.72
C ARG A 7 -18.28 7.64 6.86
N ILE A 8 -17.49 8.56 7.36
CA ILE A 8 -16.62 8.30 8.53
C ILE A 8 -17.48 7.93 9.74
N LYS A 9 -18.55 8.69 10.00
CA LYS A 9 -19.47 8.39 11.09
C LYS A 9 -20.12 7.01 10.94
N GLN A 10 -20.60 6.65 9.75
CA GLN A 10 -21.17 5.32 9.47
C GLN A 10 -20.17 4.19 9.78
N MET A 11 -18.90 4.36 9.42
CA MET A 11 -17.85 3.39 9.75
C MET A 11 -17.61 3.32 11.25
N LYS A 12 -17.58 4.46 11.93
CA LYS A 12 -17.44 4.53 13.40
C LYS A 12 -18.59 3.84 14.12
N ASP A 13 -19.82 4.13 13.71
CA ASP A 13 -21.02 3.55 14.30
C ASP A 13 -21.07 2.01 14.11
N ALA A 14 -20.41 1.50 13.09
CA ALA A 14 -20.18 0.06 12.89
C ALA A 14 -19.06 -0.54 13.76
N GLY A 15 -18.42 0.25 14.62
CA GLY A 15 -17.36 -0.21 15.54
C GLY A 15 -16.02 -0.54 14.90
N ILE A 16 -15.74 -0.03 13.69
CA ILE A 16 -14.47 -0.27 12.97
C ILE A 16 -13.52 0.92 13.12
N ILE A 17 -12.22 0.63 13.09
CA ILE A 17 -11.18 1.66 13.00
C ILE A 17 -11.27 2.35 11.65
N THR A 18 -11.40 3.67 11.66
CA THR A 18 -11.62 4.47 10.46
C THR A 18 -10.32 5.05 9.93
N SER A 19 -10.12 4.95 8.62
CA SER A 19 -9.00 5.57 7.93
C SER A 19 -9.49 6.27 6.66
N ALA A 20 -8.97 7.47 6.40
CA ALA A 20 -9.26 8.22 5.19
C ALA A 20 -7.99 8.76 4.54
N SER A 21 -7.97 8.72 3.21
CA SER A 21 -6.85 9.23 2.41
C SER A 21 -7.21 10.56 1.77
N VAL A 22 -6.29 11.51 1.87
CA VAL A 22 -6.36 12.81 1.20
C VAL A 22 -5.08 13.06 0.40
N THR A 23 -5.20 13.83 -0.67
CA THR A 23 -4.01 14.27 -1.41
C THR A 23 -3.34 15.44 -0.69
N PRO A 24 -2.01 15.64 -0.82
CA PRO A 24 -1.30 16.77 -0.20
C PRO A 24 -1.96 18.13 -0.47
N GLN A 25 -2.45 18.33 -1.69
CA GLN A 25 -3.09 19.59 -2.11
C GLN A 25 -4.43 19.87 -1.41
N ARG A 26 -5.11 18.82 -0.94
CA ARG A 26 -6.41 18.93 -0.26
C ARG A 26 -6.33 18.82 1.25
N THR A 27 -5.17 18.46 1.78
CA THR A 27 -4.98 18.16 3.20
C THR A 27 -5.39 19.35 4.08
N SER A 28 -4.84 20.53 3.85
CA SER A 28 -5.12 21.72 4.66
C SER A 28 -6.60 22.11 4.68
N TRP A 29 -7.31 21.83 3.59
CA TRP A 29 -8.73 22.15 3.48
C TRP A 29 -9.66 21.08 4.08
N MET A 30 -9.27 19.79 3.98
CA MET A 30 -10.16 18.68 4.35
C MET A 30 -9.89 18.10 5.74
N ALA A 31 -8.65 18.15 6.19
CA ALA A 31 -8.20 17.34 7.31
C ALA A 31 -8.97 17.62 8.60
N LYS A 32 -9.18 18.90 8.94
CA LYS A 32 -9.90 19.23 10.16
C LYS A 32 -11.31 18.62 10.20
N THR A 33 -12.09 18.78 9.13
CA THR A 33 -13.45 18.23 9.06
C THR A 33 -13.44 16.70 9.13
N ILE A 34 -12.49 16.06 8.47
CA ILE A 34 -12.34 14.60 8.45
C ILE A 34 -11.98 14.08 9.86
N ILE A 35 -11.04 14.71 10.54
CA ILE A 35 -10.60 14.34 11.88
C ILE A 35 -11.72 14.57 12.91
N ASP A 36 -12.35 15.73 12.85
CA ASP A 36 -13.48 16.09 13.75
C ASP A 36 -14.68 15.14 13.58
N SER A 37 -14.77 14.42 12.44
CA SER A 37 -15.79 13.40 12.21
C SER A 37 -15.50 12.06 12.92
N GLY A 38 -14.40 11.97 13.67
CA GLY A 38 -14.02 10.80 14.45
C GLY A 38 -13.06 9.85 13.72
N LEU A 39 -12.27 10.37 12.78
CA LEU A 39 -11.24 9.59 12.09
C LEU A 39 -10.17 9.07 13.06
N ASP A 40 -9.78 7.80 12.92
CA ASP A 40 -8.71 7.21 13.74
C ASP A 40 -7.33 7.35 13.10
N ILE A 41 -7.25 7.29 11.77
CA ILE A 41 -5.98 7.33 11.02
C ILE A 41 -6.12 8.22 9.78
N LEU A 42 -5.30 9.25 9.67
CA LEU A 42 -5.24 10.07 8.46
C LEU A 42 -4.12 9.59 7.53
N VAL A 43 -4.42 9.44 6.25
CA VAL A 43 -3.43 9.10 5.22
C VAL A 43 -3.26 10.28 4.26
N ILE A 44 -2.04 10.79 4.12
CA ILE A 44 -1.69 11.80 3.13
C ILE A 44 -0.96 11.10 2.00
N GLN A 45 -1.64 10.91 0.88
CA GLN A 45 -1.17 10.06 -0.21
C GLN A 45 -1.13 10.79 -1.54
N GLY A 46 0.00 10.68 -2.23
CA GLY A 46 0.21 11.11 -3.62
C GLY A 46 1.06 10.09 -4.36
N THR A 47 1.32 10.32 -5.65
CA THR A 47 2.26 9.48 -6.42
C THR A 47 3.64 9.50 -5.78
N VAL A 48 4.09 10.70 -5.42
CA VAL A 48 5.26 10.95 -4.57
C VAL A 48 4.88 12.04 -3.58
N VAL A 49 5.22 11.85 -2.31
CA VAL A 49 5.10 12.87 -1.28
C VAL A 49 6.49 13.22 -0.77
N SER A 50 6.81 14.50 -0.77
CA SER A 50 8.05 15.04 -0.24
C SER A 50 7.79 15.77 1.08
N ALA A 51 8.72 15.70 2.01
CA ALA A 51 8.68 16.49 3.24
C ALA A 51 8.86 18.00 2.93
N GLU A 52 9.57 18.30 1.87
CA GLU A 52 9.83 19.64 1.36
C GLU A 52 9.21 19.80 -0.02
N HIS A 53 7.96 20.20 -0.06
CA HIS A 53 7.25 20.43 -1.32
C HIS A 53 7.46 21.85 -1.81
N VAL A 54 7.74 22.01 -3.10
CA VAL A 54 7.85 23.32 -3.75
C VAL A 54 6.65 23.54 -4.66
N SER A 55 5.92 24.62 -4.47
CA SER A 55 4.80 25.03 -5.33
C SER A 55 4.95 26.49 -5.74
N LYS A 56 4.55 26.79 -6.99
CA LYS A 56 4.47 28.16 -7.50
C LYS A 56 3.07 28.77 -7.37
N THR A 57 2.07 27.95 -7.06
CA THR A 57 0.64 28.34 -7.13
C THR A 57 -0.08 28.30 -5.78
N ALA A 58 0.49 27.65 -4.79
CA ALA A 58 -0.09 27.54 -3.46
C ALA A 58 1.01 27.40 -2.41
N GLU A 59 0.70 27.76 -1.17
CA GLU A 59 1.60 27.47 -0.04
C GLU A 59 1.77 25.96 0.10
N PRO A 60 3.02 25.46 0.13
CA PRO A 60 3.27 24.03 0.28
C PRO A 60 2.80 23.51 1.64
N LEU A 61 2.26 22.30 1.67
CA LEU A 61 1.94 21.64 2.93
C LEU A 61 3.23 21.35 3.71
N ASN A 62 3.39 21.99 4.85
CA ASN A 62 4.45 21.66 5.79
C ASN A 62 4.02 20.46 6.66
N LEU A 63 4.43 19.26 6.26
CA LEU A 63 4.03 18.02 6.92
C LEU A 63 4.40 18.03 8.42
N LYS A 64 5.58 18.50 8.77
CA LYS A 64 6.05 18.51 10.17
C LYS A 64 5.20 19.42 11.07
N LYS A 65 4.80 20.58 10.56
CA LYS A 65 3.88 21.48 11.27
C LYS A 65 2.50 20.84 11.34
N PHE A 66 1.98 20.38 10.23
CA PHE A 66 0.66 19.79 10.12
C PHE A 66 0.46 18.58 11.05
N ILE A 67 1.40 17.63 11.05
CA ILE A 67 1.29 16.42 11.88
C ILE A 67 1.23 16.74 13.37
N ARG A 68 1.90 17.81 13.81
CA ARG A 68 1.90 18.25 15.20
C ARG A 68 0.60 18.97 15.66
N GLU A 69 -0.23 19.37 14.72
CA GLU A 69 -1.50 20.05 15.01
C GLU A 69 -2.62 19.06 15.40
N PHE A 70 -2.43 17.76 15.12
CA PHE A 70 -3.44 16.75 15.35
C PHE A 70 -2.91 15.58 16.19
N GLU A 71 -3.78 14.99 17.00
CA GLU A 71 -3.43 13.81 17.80
C GLU A 71 -3.56 12.48 17.04
N VAL A 72 -4.32 12.47 15.93
CA VAL A 72 -4.48 11.26 15.12
C VAL A 72 -3.18 10.86 14.41
N PRO A 73 -2.83 9.58 14.39
CA PRO A 73 -1.67 9.11 13.65
C PRO A 73 -1.81 9.43 12.16
N VAL A 74 -0.74 9.99 11.58
CA VAL A 74 -0.69 10.35 10.16
C VAL A 74 0.26 9.42 9.43
N ILE A 75 -0.24 8.77 8.37
CA ILE A 75 0.54 7.97 7.44
C ILE A 75 0.80 8.82 6.19
N VAL A 76 2.01 8.82 5.68
CA VAL A 76 2.38 9.64 4.52
C VAL A 76 3.06 8.82 3.41
N GLY A 77 2.84 9.16 2.16
CA GLY A 77 3.51 8.53 1.00
C GLY A 77 2.84 8.88 -0.34
N GLY A 78 3.38 8.37 -1.48
CA GLY A 78 4.42 7.36 -1.62
C GLY A 78 5.86 7.87 -1.59
N CYS A 79 6.70 7.00 -1.12
CA CYS A 79 8.14 7.13 -1.24
C CYS A 79 8.75 5.82 -1.75
N ALA A 80 9.98 5.85 -2.26
CA ALA A 80 10.63 4.66 -2.79
C ALA A 80 12.15 4.62 -2.56
N SER A 81 12.68 5.49 -1.71
CA SER A 81 14.12 5.52 -1.40
C SER A 81 14.36 5.76 0.08
N TYR A 82 15.53 5.31 0.54
CA TYR A 82 16.00 5.51 1.91
C TYR A 82 15.89 6.97 2.37
N GLN A 83 16.42 7.90 1.58
CA GLN A 83 16.46 9.32 1.97
C GLN A 83 15.07 9.96 2.03
N ALA A 84 14.23 9.70 1.02
CA ALA A 84 12.86 10.22 1.01
C ALA A 84 12.07 9.70 2.22
N ALA A 85 12.18 8.40 2.52
CA ALA A 85 11.52 7.81 3.66
C ALA A 85 12.01 8.40 4.99
N LEU A 86 13.33 8.53 5.17
CA LEU A 86 13.92 9.10 6.39
C LEU A 86 13.43 10.54 6.63
N HIS A 87 13.34 11.35 5.57
CA HIS A 87 12.79 12.71 5.65
C HIS A 87 11.32 12.69 6.08
N LEU A 88 10.49 11.81 5.50
CA LEU A 88 9.09 11.67 5.89
C LEU A 88 8.95 11.21 7.35
N MET A 89 9.72 10.23 7.79
CA MET A 89 9.72 9.76 9.18
C MET A 89 10.06 10.88 10.16
N ARG A 90 11.02 11.73 9.83
CA ARG A 90 11.43 12.89 10.64
C ARG A 90 10.39 14.01 10.72
N THR A 91 9.31 13.96 9.92
CA THR A 91 8.17 14.87 10.09
C THR A 91 7.28 14.51 11.28
N GLY A 92 7.43 13.29 11.83
CA GLY A 92 6.59 12.76 12.89
C GLY A 92 5.50 11.83 12.39
N ALA A 93 5.60 11.36 11.13
CA ALA A 93 4.67 10.41 10.56
C ALA A 93 4.66 9.09 11.37
N ALA A 94 3.49 8.53 11.61
CA ALA A 94 3.32 7.23 12.26
C ALA A 94 3.64 6.05 11.32
N GLY A 95 3.52 6.28 10.01
CA GLY A 95 3.86 5.30 8.99
C GLY A 95 4.17 5.95 7.65
N VAL A 96 4.88 5.21 6.79
CA VAL A 96 5.19 5.63 5.43
C VAL A 96 4.68 4.60 4.41
N LEU A 97 4.06 5.08 3.33
CA LEU A 97 3.64 4.26 2.19
C LEU A 97 4.81 4.12 1.23
N VAL A 98 5.19 2.89 0.93
CA VAL A 98 6.36 2.56 0.11
C VAL A 98 5.93 1.99 -1.23
N GLY A 99 6.23 2.72 -2.27
CA GLY A 99 5.95 2.33 -3.64
C GLY A 99 5.64 3.54 -4.52
N VAL A 100 6.29 3.59 -5.67
CA VAL A 100 5.99 4.55 -6.74
C VAL A 100 5.76 3.77 -8.01
N GLY A 101 4.50 3.70 -8.41
CA GLY A 101 4.07 3.06 -9.63
C GLY A 101 4.04 1.52 -9.68
N PRO A 102 4.05 0.74 -8.57
CA PRO A 102 4.04 -0.72 -8.68
C PRO A 102 2.65 -1.32 -8.93
N GLY A 103 1.59 -0.56 -8.71
CA GLY A 103 0.21 -1.03 -8.87
C GLY A 103 -0.19 -1.26 -10.34
N ASN A 104 -1.07 -2.24 -10.56
CA ASN A 104 -1.51 -2.63 -11.92
C ASN A 104 -2.19 -1.51 -12.71
N ALA A 105 -2.84 -0.57 -12.03
CA ALA A 105 -3.52 0.56 -12.67
C ALA A 105 -2.62 1.81 -12.79
N CYS A 106 -1.41 1.78 -12.23
CA CYS A 106 -0.50 2.92 -12.27
C CYS A 106 0.29 2.98 -13.58
N THR A 107 0.34 4.16 -14.18
CA THR A 107 1.07 4.44 -15.42
C THR A 107 2.39 5.16 -15.21
N SER A 108 2.72 5.55 -13.98
CA SER A 108 3.89 6.39 -13.66
C SER A 108 5.21 5.82 -14.17
N ARG A 109 5.44 4.51 -14.02
CA ARG A 109 6.69 3.87 -14.47
C ARG A 109 6.86 3.91 -15.99
N GLY A 110 5.79 3.58 -16.72
CA GLY A 110 5.82 3.56 -18.19
C GLY A 110 5.82 4.95 -18.82
N VAL A 111 5.09 5.90 -18.25
CA VAL A 111 4.92 7.25 -18.82
C VAL A 111 6.00 8.22 -18.37
N LEU A 112 6.39 8.17 -17.09
CA LEU A 112 7.33 9.13 -16.52
C LEU A 112 8.75 8.55 -16.32
N GLY A 113 8.93 7.24 -16.45
CA GLY A 113 10.20 6.57 -16.16
C GLY A 113 10.59 6.60 -14.68
N ILE A 114 9.64 6.84 -13.78
CA ILE A 114 9.87 6.97 -12.34
C ILE A 114 9.40 5.69 -11.64
N GLY A 115 10.26 5.10 -10.82
CA GLY A 115 9.93 3.94 -10.01
C GLY A 115 11.16 3.20 -9.54
N VAL A 116 10.97 2.40 -8.49
CA VAL A 116 11.97 1.49 -7.93
C VAL A 116 11.32 0.11 -7.82
N PRO A 117 12.03 -1.00 -8.11
CA PRO A 117 11.53 -2.34 -7.84
C PRO A 117 11.04 -2.47 -6.40
N GLN A 118 9.85 -3.02 -6.19
CA GLN A 118 9.16 -2.90 -4.89
C GLN A 118 9.94 -3.56 -3.75
N ALA A 119 10.56 -4.71 -3.97
CA ALA A 119 11.37 -5.37 -2.95
C ALA A 119 12.56 -4.49 -2.51
N THR A 120 13.24 -3.85 -3.46
CA THR A 120 14.34 -2.91 -3.19
C THR A 120 13.84 -1.69 -2.41
N ALA A 121 12.72 -1.09 -2.86
CA ALA A 121 12.15 0.07 -2.18
C ALA A 121 11.78 -0.23 -0.72
N ILE A 122 11.17 -1.40 -0.46
CA ILE A 122 10.80 -1.80 0.90
C ILE A 122 12.05 -2.00 1.76
N ALA A 123 13.07 -2.69 1.25
CA ALA A 123 14.31 -2.93 2.00
C ALA A 123 15.05 -1.63 2.33
N ASP A 124 15.15 -0.70 1.39
CA ASP A 124 15.74 0.62 1.60
C ASP A 124 15.00 1.42 2.66
N VAL A 125 13.67 1.43 2.61
CA VAL A 125 12.84 2.15 3.57
C VAL A 125 12.85 1.48 4.94
N ALA A 126 12.93 0.16 5.00
CA ALA A 126 13.14 -0.56 6.26
C ALA A 126 14.49 -0.19 6.91
N GLY A 127 15.54 -0.03 6.12
CA GLY A 127 16.83 0.52 6.58
C GLY A 127 16.71 1.95 7.12
N ALA A 128 15.95 2.81 6.44
CA ALA A 128 15.65 4.17 6.92
C ALA A 128 14.90 4.17 8.26
N ARG A 129 13.93 3.25 8.43
CA ARG A 129 13.21 3.07 9.70
C ARG A 129 14.17 2.67 10.84
N MET A 130 15.07 1.75 10.61
CA MET A 130 16.06 1.36 11.63
C MET A 130 16.90 2.55 12.05
N ARG A 131 17.40 3.32 11.09
CA ARG A 131 18.15 4.55 11.38
C ARG A 131 17.33 5.55 12.18
N HIS A 132 16.06 5.77 11.80
CA HIS A 132 15.17 6.69 12.50
C HIS A 132 14.91 6.23 13.95
N LEU A 133 14.70 4.93 14.15
CA LEU A 133 14.51 4.32 15.47
C LEU A 133 15.76 4.51 16.34
N ASP A 134 16.94 4.27 15.79
CA ASP A 134 18.22 4.45 16.51
C ASP A 134 18.43 5.92 16.93
N GLU A 135 18.07 6.88 16.07
CA GLU A 135 18.22 8.31 16.33
C GLU A 135 17.19 8.87 17.31
N THR A 136 15.96 8.34 17.33
CA THR A 136 14.82 8.99 18.00
C THR A 136 14.12 8.12 19.03
N GLY A 137 14.32 6.82 19.03
CA GLY A 137 13.54 5.86 19.79
C GLY A 137 12.11 5.63 19.27
N VAL A 138 11.73 6.28 18.14
CA VAL A 138 10.37 6.21 17.58
C VAL A 138 10.31 5.21 16.43
N TYR A 139 9.41 4.23 16.56
CA TYR A 139 9.15 3.26 15.49
C TYR A 139 8.13 3.83 14.49
N VAL A 140 8.51 3.89 13.21
CA VAL A 140 7.62 4.30 12.12
C VAL A 140 7.28 3.08 11.27
N HIS A 141 5.99 2.84 11.02
CA HIS A 141 5.54 1.69 10.25
C HIS A 141 5.85 1.82 8.77
N VAL A 142 6.35 0.73 8.17
CA VAL A 142 6.61 0.61 6.73
C VAL A 142 5.47 -0.15 6.09
N ILE A 143 4.72 0.50 5.20
CA ILE A 143 3.55 -0.07 4.54
C ILE A 143 3.86 -0.22 3.05
N ALA A 144 3.97 -1.46 2.56
CA ALA A 144 4.21 -1.71 1.14
C ALA A 144 2.96 -1.38 0.32
N ASP A 145 3.03 -0.33 -0.52
CA ASP A 145 1.90 0.16 -1.29
C ASP A 145 2.02 -0.22 -2.77
N GLY A 146 1.12 -1.07 -3.20
CA GLY A 146 0.96 -1.51 -4.59
C GLY A 146 1.83 -2.72 -5.00
N GLY A 147 1.41 -3.39 -6.06
CA GLY A 147 2.07 -4.57 -6.60
C GLY A 147 1.74 -5.88 -5.89
N MET A 148 0.85 -5.86 -4.89
CA MET A 148 0.42 -7.04 -4.14
C MET A 148 -0.75 -7.72 -4.84
N SER A 149 -0.48 -8.73 -5.64
CA SER A 149 -1.52 -9.45 -6.41
C SER A 149 -1.79 -10.85 -5.88
N LYS A 150 -0.85 -11.45 -5.19
CA LYS A 150 -0.87 -12.84 -4.71
C LYS A 150 -0.39 -12.90 -3.26
N GLY A 151 -0.76 -13.96 -2.57
CA GLY A 151 -0.29 -14.19 -1.20
C GLY A 151 1.24 -14.23 -1.07
N GLY A 152 1.93 -14.81 -2.04
CA GLY A 152 3.40 -14.80 -2.09
C GLY A 152 4.03 -13.41 -2.24
N ASP A 153 3.34 -12.45 -2.86
CA ASP A 153 3.81 -11.06 -2.94
C ASP A 153 3.75 -10.39 -1.56
N ILE A 154 2.70 -10.68 -0.81
CA ILE A 154 2.54 -10.20 0.58
C ILE A 154 3.65 -10.77 1.47
N ALA A 155 3.89 -12.10 1.40
CA ALA A 155 4.95 -12.74 2.16
C ALA A 155 6.33 -12.11 1.87
N LYS A 156 6.66 -11.91 0.59
CA LYS A 156 7.91 -11.24 0.17
C LYS A 156 8.00 -9.79 0.67
N ALA A 157 6.91 -9.04 0.65
CA ALA A 157 6.90 -7.67 1.16
C ALA A 157 7.22 -7.62 2.66
N ILE A 158 6.64 -8.52 3.45
CA ILE A 158 6.93 -8.62 4.89
C ILE A 158 8.39 -9.00 5.14
N THR A 159 8.94 -10.00 4.42
CA THR A 159 10.35 -10.40 4.57
C THR A 159 11.33 -9.32 4.11
N CYS A 160 10.94 -8.45 3.18
CA CYS A 160 11.73 -7.25 2.82
C CYS A 160 11.69 -6.15 3.91
N GLY A 161 10.88 -6.30 4.95
CA GLY A 161 10.82 -5.39 6.09
C GLY A 161 9.55 -4.56 6.21
N ALA A 162 8.51 -4.80 5.40
CA ALA A 162 7.22 -4.14 5.57
C ALA A 162 6.50 -4.65 6.83
N ASP A 163 5.78 -3.76 7.52
CA ASP A 163 4.91 -4.08 8.65
C ASP A 163 3.48 -4.40 8.21
N ALA A 164 3.09 -3.84 7.07
CA ALA A 164 1.78 -4.02 6.46
C ALA A 164 1.86 -3.89 4.95
N VAL A 165 0.79 -4.28 4.26
CA VAL A 165 0.65 -4.12 2.81
C VAL A 165 -0.64 -3.41 2.47
N MET A 166 -0.62 -2.59 1.43
CA MET A 166 -1.81 -1.99 0.84
C MET A 166 -2.19 -2.78 -0.42
N VAL A 167 -3.39 -3.34 -0.41
CA VAL A 167 -3.92 -4.13 -1.52
C VAL A 167 -5.05 -3.37 -2.22
N GLY A 168 -5.01 -3.34 -3.54
CA GLY A 168 -6.03 -2.72 -4.38
C GLY A 168 -6.64 -3.71 -5.35
N SER A 169 -5.89 -4.13 -6.36
CA SER A 169 -6.38 -5.02 -7.42
C SER A 169 -7.02 -6.33 -6.91
N PRO A 170 -6.51 -7.01 -5.89
CA PRO A 170 -7.19 -8.18 -5.33
C PRO A 170 -8.61 -7.89 -4.86
N LEU A 171 -8.83 -6.74 -4.20
CA LEU A 171 -10.15 -6.36 -3.70
C LEU A 171 -11.14 -6.04 -4.83
N THR A 172 -10.65 -5.57 -5.97
CA THR A 172 -11.50 -5.32 -7.14
C THR A 172 -11.99 -6.59 -7.83
N SER A 173 -11.37 -7.74 -7.51
CA SER A 173 -11.79 -9.05 -7.96
C SER A 173 -12.94 -9.64 -7.13
N ALA A 174 -13.36 -8.95 -6.07
CA ALA A 174 -14.48 -9.38 -5.22
C ALA A 174 -15.82 -9.11 -5.92
N ILE A 175 -16.78 -10.01 -5.72
CA ILE A 175 -18.17 -9.85 -6.19
C ILE A 175 -18.78 -8.59 -5.57
N GLU A 176 -18.43 -8.27 -4.34
CA GLU A 176 -18.93 -7.11 -3.59
C GLU A 176 -18.29 -5.78 -4.03
N ALA A 177 -17.24 -5.82 -4.86
CA ALA A 177 -16.57 -4.59 -5.31
C ALA A 177 -17.52 -3.72 -6.16
N PRO A 178 -17.75 -2.45 -5.79
CA PRO A 178 -18.79 -1.62 -6.43
C PRO A 178 -18.49 -1.28 -7.89
N ALA A 179 -17.25 -1.40 -8.32
CA ALA A 179 -16.85 -1.15 -9.70
C ALA A 179 -16.88 -2.40 -10.60
N HIS A 180 -17.41 -3.52 -10.12
CA HIS A 180 -17.64 -4.75 -10.89
C HIS A 180 -16.43 -5.19 -11.71
N GLY A 181 -15.25 -5.27 -11.06
CA GLY A 181 -13.99 -5.69 -11.68
C GLY A 181 -13.21 -4.57 -12.38
N PHE A 182 -13.68 -3.34 -12.38
CA PHE A 182 -12.89 -2.21 -12.87
C PHE A 182 -12.20 -1.47 -11.72
N HIS A 183 -10.97 -1.02 -11.96
CA HIS A 183 -10.25 -0.13 -11.08
C HIS A 183 -9.36 0.84 -11.87
N TRP A 184 -8.80 1.83 -11.18
CA TRP A 184 -8.02 2.92 -11.78
C TRP A 184 -7.00 3.47 -10.81
N GLY A 185 -5.98 4.14 -11.33
CA GLY A 185 -4.96 4.80 -10.52
C GLY A 185 -5.54 5.98 -9.75
N MET A 186 -5.13 6.14 -8.50
CA MET A 186 -5.60 7.23 -7.62
C MET A 186 -5.31 8.62 -8.20
N ALA A 187 -4.15 8.81 -8.81
CA ALA A 187 -3.71 10.08 -9.37
C ALA A 187 -4.23 10.35 -10.80
N THR A 188 -4.87 9.38 -11.45
CA THR A 188 -5.38 9.54 -12.82
C THR A 188 -6.59 10.46 -12.81
N PHE A 189 -6.52 11.56 -13.55
CA PHE A 189 -7.58 12.54 -13.69
C PHE A 189 -8.33 12.38 -15.02
N HIS A 190 -9.64 12.56 -14.97
CA HIS A 190 -10.48 12.69 -16.16
C HIS A 190 -11.66 13.62 -15.85
N PRO A 191 -11.96 14.60 -16.71
CA PRO A 191 -13.00 15.61 -16.42
C PRO A 191 -14.42 15.05 -16.38
N THR A 192 -14.71 14.01 -17.15
CA THR A 192 -16.08 13.47 -17.31
C THR A 192 -16.26 12.05 -16.76
N LEU A 193 -15.17 11.36 -16.44
CA LEU A 193 -15.21 10.01 -15.86
C LEU A 193 -14.69 10.04 -14.42
N PRO A 194 -15.06 9.09 -13.57
CA PRO A 194 -14.54 9.00 -12.22
C PRO A 194 -13.01 8.99 -12.20
N ARG A 195 -12.40 8.27 -13.17
CA ARG A 195 -10.95 8.26 -13.43
C ARG A 195 -10.72 8.00 -14.93
N GLY A 196 -9.60 8.47 -15.47
CA GLY A 196 -9.28 8.38 -16.90
C GLY A 196 -9.09 6.96 -17.38
N THR A 197 -8.00 6.34 -16.98
CA THR A 197 -7.67 4.97 -17.39
C THR A 197 -8.29 3.96 -16.42
N ARG A 198 -9.04 3.00 -16.97
CA ARG A 198 -9.62 1.88 -16.22
C ARG A 198 -8.92 0.57 -16.61
N VAL A 199 -8.61 -0.22 -15.61
CA VAL A 199 -8.10 -1.57 -15.78
C VAL A 199 -9.22 -2.54 -15.43
N ARG A 200 -9.45 -3.53 -16.29
CA ARG A 200 -10.40 -4.60 -16.02
C ARG A 200 -9.72 -5.72 -15.27
N THR A 201 -10.27 -6.08 -14.13
CA THR A 201 -9.85 -7.22 -13.32
C THR A 201 -10.96 -8.27 -13.38
N GLN A 202 -10.60 -9.52 -13.57
CA GLN A 202 -11.57 -10.62 -13.54
C GLN A 202 -12.13 -10.77 -12.12
N VAL A 203 -13.45 -10.88 -12.00
CA VAL A 203 -14.10 -11.25 -10.73
C VAL A 203 -13.78 -12.71 -10.43
N ARG A 204 -13.34 -13.01 -9.20
CA ARG A 204 -12.83 -14.32 -8.80
C ARG A 204 -13.60 -14.98 -7.67
N GLY A 205 -14.28 -14.21 -6.84
CA GLY A 205 -15.03 -14.73 -5.71
C GLY A 205 -15.47 -13.63 -4.75
N THR A 206 -15.91 -14.03 -3.58
CA THR A 206 -16.27 -13.10 -2.52
C THR A 206 -15.03 -12.47 -1.88
N LEU A 207 -15.19 -11.32 -1.23
CA LEU A 207 -14.12 -10.69 -0.46
C LEU A 207 -13.54 -11.64 0.60
N LYS A 208 -14.38 -12.46 1.22
CA LYS A 208 -13.97 -13.48 2.17
C LYS A 208 -13.06 -14.52 1.53
N GLU A 209 -13.41 -15.05 0.37
CA GLU A 209 -12.59 -16.04 -0.36
C GLU A 209 -11.25 -15.45 -0.78
N ILE A 210 -11.23 -14.20 -1.25
CA ILE A 210 -10.01 -13.50 -1.63
C ILE A 210 -9.08 -13.32 -0.43
N LEU A 211 -9.60 -12.87 0.70
CA LEU A 211 -8.77 -12.58 1.86
C LEU A 211 -8.48 -13.79 2.74
N LEU A 212 -9.50 -14.59 3.04
CA LEU A 212 -9.47 -15.62 4.09
C LEU A 212 -9.70 -17.05 3.56
N GLY A 213 -10.12 -17.19 2.30
CA GLY A 213 -10.40 -18.49 1.69
C GLY A 213 -11.82 -19.02 1.95
N PRO A 214 -12.07 -20.25 1.51
CA PRO A 214 -11.11 -21.18 0.89
C PRO A 214 -10.69 -20.76 -0.52
N ALA A 215 -9.47 -21.17 -0.92
CA ALA A 215 -9.01 -21.05 -2.30
C ALA A 215 -9.48 -22.25 -3.12
N HIS A 216 -10.09 -22.00 -4.26
CA HIS A 216 -10.48 -23.02 -5.24
C HIS A 216 -9.60 -22.99 -6.51
N GLU A 217 -8.63 -22.06 -6.57
CA GLU A 217 -7.61 -21.96 -7.60
C GLU A 217 -6.21 -21.98 -6.97
N ASN A 218 -5.22 -22.39 -7.75
CA ASN A 218 -3.83 -22.54 -7.29
C ASN A 218 -2.89 -21.41 -7.74
N ASP A 219 -3.43 -20.30 -8.21
CA ASP A 219 -2.67 -19.16 -8.74
C ASP A 219 -2.22 -18.15 -7.66
N GLY A 220 -2.62 -18.38 -6.40
CA GLY A 220 -2.25 -17.56 -5.23
C GLY A 220 -3.06 -16.26 -5.07
N ARG A 221 -4.13 -16.06 -5.84
CA ARG A 221 -4.96 -14.85 -5.81
C ARG A 221 -6.12 -14.91 -4.82
N LEU A 222 -6.46 -16.10 -4.34
CA LEU A 222 -7.43 -16.34 -3.28
C LEU A 222 -6.70 -16.69 -1.99
N ASN A 223 -7.38 -16.50 -0.87
CA ASN A 223 -6.88 -16.81 0.48
C ASN A 223 -5.52 -16.14 0.78
N LEU A 224 -5.43 -14.85 0.53
CA LEU A 224 -4.17 -14.08 0.66
C LEU A 224 -3.57 -14.18 2.07
N MET A 225 -4.41 -14.10 3.11
CA MET A 225 -3.97 -14.20 4.51
C MET A 225 -3.56 -15.64 4.88
N GLY A 226 -4.24 -16.64 4.35
CA GLY A 226 -3.85 -18.04 4.53
C GLY A 226 -2.51 -18.34 3.88
N ALA A 227 -2.26 -17.81 2.68
CA ALA A 227 -0.97 -17.92 2.01
C ALA A 227 0.17 -17.30 2.83
N LEU A 228 -0.04 -16.09 3.39
CA LEU A 228 0.94 -15.46 4.30
C LEU A 228 1.20 -16.34 5.52
N ARG A 229 0.15 -16.83 6.20
CA ARG A 229 0.29 -17.70 7.36
C ARG A 229 1.04 -18.99 7.03
N THR A 230 0.76 -19.60 5.88
CA THR A 230 1.46 -20.80 5.42
C THR A 230 2.94 -20.50 5.13
N SER A 231 3.26 -19.35 4.52
CA SER A 231 4.64 -18.94 4.29
C SER A 231 5.39 -18.76 5.61
N MET A 232 4.78 -18.09 6.60
CA MET A 232 5.36 -17.92 7.94
C MET A 232 5.61 -19.28 8.60
N ALA A 233 4.62 -20.15 8.64
CA ALA A 233 4.73 -21.47 9.26
C ALA A 233 5.77 -22.35 8.57
N THR A 234 5.84 -22.32 7.23
CA THR A 234 6.84 -23.08 6.45
C THR A 234 8.27 -22.63 6.77
N CYS A 235 8.45 -21.33 7.02
CA CYS A 235 9.75 -20.76 7.42
C CYS A 235 10.03 -20.84 8.93
N GLY A 236 9.09 -21.38 9.73
CA GLY A 236 9.25 -21.55 11.18
C GLY A 236 9.02 -20.30 12.02
N TYR A 237 8.22 -19.34 11.53
CA TYR A 237 7.94 -18.10 12.23
C TYR A 237 6.48 -17.99 12.66
N GLU A 238 6.24 -17.51 13.89
CA GLU A 238 4.91 -17.36 14.48
C GLU A 238 4.37 -15.93 14.34
N THR A 239 5.25 -14.92 14.34
CA THR A 239 4.85 -13.52 14.27
C THR A 239 5.39 -12.83 13.01
N LEU A 240 4.71 -11.76 12.57
CA LEU A 240 5.17 -10.94 11.44
C LEU A 240 6.55 -10.32 11.70
N LYS A 241 6.85 -9.92 12.94
CA LYS A 241 8.15 -9.36 13.31
C LYS A 241 9.29 -10.37 13.22
N GLU A 242 9.03 -11.60 13.55
CA GLU A 242 10.00 -12.68 13.37
C GLU A 242 10.15 -13.03 11.89
N PHE A 243 9.04 -13.09 11.16
CA PHE A 243 9.06 -13.37 9.72
C PHE A 243 9.79 -12.31 8.90
N GLN A 244 9.89 -11.07 9.36
CA GLN A 244 10.77 -10.05 8.77
C GLN A 244 12.26 -10.41 8.81
N LYS A 245 12.66 -11.43 9.60
CA LYS A 245 14.03 -11.95 9.68
C LYS A 245 14.30 -13.12 8.73
N ALA A 246 13.27 -13.61 8.03
CA ALA A 246 13.45 -14.68 7.06
C ALA A 246 14.36 -14.22 5.92
N GLU A 247 15.30 -15.08 5.56
CA GLU A 247 16.22 -14.79 4.45
C GLU A 247 15.48 -14.73 3.13
N ILE A 248 15.80 -13.73 2.33
CA ILE A 248 15.29 -13.56 0.99
C ILE A 248 16.46 -13.42 0.02
N MET A 249 16.39 -14.13 -1.10
CA MET A 249 17.41 -14.09 -2.13
C MET A 249 16.88 -13.47 -3.42
N LEU A 250 17.70 -12.66 -4.06
CA LEU A 250 17.44 -12.17 -5.41
C LEU A 250 17.83 -13.23 -6.43
N ALA A 251 16.87 -13.72 -7.20
CA ALA A 251 17.14 -14.56 -8.35
C ALA A 251 17.50 -13.67 -9.55
N PRO A 252 18.69 -13.77 -10.12
CA PRO A 252 19.11 -12.94 -11.27
C PRO A 252 18.32 -13.31 -12.53
N SER A 253 17.77 -14.53 -12.60
CA SER A 253 16.97 -15.00 -13.72
C SER A 253 15.92 -16.02 -13.24
N LEU A 254 14.70 -15.88 -13.73
CA LEU A 254 13.63 -16.88 -13.52
C LEU A 254 13.86 -18.18 -14.30
N GLN A 255 14.81 -18.21 -15.22
CA GLN A 255 15.16 -19.43 -15.97
C GLN A 255 15.83 -20.48 -15.08
N THR A 256 16.40 -20.09 -13.96
CA THR A 256 16.98 -21.02 -12.97
C THR A 256 15.95 -21.72 -12.11
N GLU A 257 14.70 -21.25 -12.10
CA GLU A 257 13.61 -21.91 -11.41
C GLU A 257 12.98 -22.99 -12.32
N GLY A 258 12.62 -24.15 -11.78
CA GLY A 258 11.96 -25.23 -12.51
C GLY A 258 10.51 -24.90 -12.94
N LYS A 259 10.24 -23.65 -13.33
CA LYS A 259 8.90 -23.13 -13.65
C LYS A 259 8.58 -23.05 -15.14
N ALA A 260 9.53 -23.37 -16.02
CA ALA A 260 9.31 -23.29 -17.47
C ALA A 260 8.15 -24.18 -17.91
N MET A 261 8.05 -25.41 -17.38
CA MET A 261 6.97 -26.33 -17.68
C MET A 261 5.62 -25.83 -17.18
N GLN A 262 5.57 -25.31 -15.97
CA GLN A 262 4.33 -24.71 -15.41
C GLN A 262 3.86 -23.54 -16.28
N ARG A 263 4.77 -22.67 -16.71
CA ARG A 263 4.43 -21.53 -17.58
C ARG A 263 3.92 -21.98 -18.94
N SER A 264 4.57 -22.97 -19.57
CA SER A 264 4.14 -23.48 -20.88
C SER A 264 2.75 -24.12 -20.84
N GLN A 265 2.34 -24.63 -19.68
CA GLN A 265 1.04 -25.27 -19.47
C GLN A 265 0.02 -24.33 -18.78
N GLY A 266 0.40 -23.11 -18.46
CA GLY A 266 -0.45 -22.15 -17.77
C GLY A 266 -0.78 -22.52 -16.30
N VAL A 267 -0.11 -23.51 -15.71
CA VAL A 267 -0.38 -23.96 -14.35
C VAL A 267 0.19 -22.97 -13.32
N GLY A 268 -0.61 -22.56 -12.35
CA GLY A 268 -0.18 -21.69 -11.27
C GLY A 268 0.15 -20.26 -11.67
N MET A 269 -0.08 -19.88 -12.92
CA MET A 269 0.26 -18.55 -13.44
C MET A 269 -0.92 -17.57 -13.44
N GLY A 270 -2.10 -18.02 -13.11
CA GLY A 270 -3.36 -17.28 -13.24
C GLY A 270 -3.75 -17.12 -14.71
N HIS A 271 -4.94 -17.48 -15.09
CA HIS A 271 -5.52 -17.30 -16.42
C HIS A 271 -6.37 -16.03 -16.49
#